data_180339bce117584e07fe864c34eda1d2
#
_entry.id   180339bce117584e07fe864c34eda1d2
#
_cell.length_a   1.000
_cell.length_b   1.000
_cell.length_c   1.000
_cell.angle_alpha   90.00
_cell.angle_beta   90.00
_cell.angle_gamma   90.00
#
_symmetry.space_group_name_H-M   'P 1'
#
loop_
_entity.id
_entity.type
_entity.pdbx_description
1 polymer ?
#
loop_
_entity_poly.entity_id
_entity_poly.type
_entity_poly.pdbx_seq_one_letter_code
_entity_poly.pdbx_strand_id
1 'polypeptide(L)'
;MLAAGVAYVVLWAGGPADCTAVDVRAGSWQPDGVVVDVIDECPMRPGDLVTEVDGRPLTTVPLGETWVVGETLEYTVVRGDRELTIPVTLRQPDVASRLAPAWSTLLFVVSLLVLSGYVAWRKPGPPTNALLILGSGLAASTLPTLLGLPVVGLFKPSEHWLYLLLTQAVYITAWAACLTFALLFPQPLGPLNRWARAALYAAPVWITAGWAAAAATSSDNLLEWTGMLIAGGAVVIIVTQLAIVVISGVLLGVGMLRG
;
A
#
# COMPACT_ATOMS: atom_id res chain seq x y z
N MET A 1 -0.45 -9.75 -9.66
CA MET A 1 -0.47 -9.19 -8.30
C MET A 1 0.51 -9.91 -7.37
N LEU A 2 0.34 -11.21 -7.09
CA LEU A 2 1.23 -11.93 -6.15
C LEU A 2 2.72 -11.87 -6.52
N ALA A 3 3.07 -12.01 -7.81
CA ALA A 3 4.46 -11.88 -8.26
C ALA A 3 5.08 -10.51 -7.92
N ALA A 4 4.29 -9.44 -7.99
CA ALA A 4 4.76 -8.10 -7.62
C ALA A 4 4.96 -7.99 -6.09
N GLY A 5 4.06 -8.59 -5.28
CA GLY A 5 4.24 -8.66 -3.83
C GLY A 5 5.51 -9.43 -3.43
N VAL A 6 5.76 -10.57 -4.08
CA VAL A 6 7.00 -11.35 -3.87
C VAL A 6 8.23 -10.55 -4.32
N ALA A 7 8.16 -9.87 -5.47
CA ALA A 7 9.25 -9.02 -5.95
C ALA A 7 9.59 -7.92 -4.95
N TYR A 8 8.59 -7.29 -4.34
CA TYR A 8 8.81 -6.30 -3.28
C TYR A 8 9.58 -6.90 -2.10
N VAL A 9 9.14 -8.06 -1.59
CA VAL A 9 9.83 -8.73 -0.47
C VAL A 9 11.27 -9.07 -0.82
N VAL A 10 11.54 -9.53 -2.04
CA VAL A 10 12.89 -9.87 -2.50
C VAL A 10 13.78 -8.61 -2.59
N LEU A 11 13.26 -7.53 -3.16
CA LEU A 11 14.01 -6.26 -3.24
C LEU A 11 14.28 -5.69 -1.85
N TRP A 12 13.25 -5.68 -0.99
CA TRP A 12 13.35 -5.19 0.38
C TRP A 12 14.35 -6.00 1.23
N ALA A 13 14.33 -7.33 1.12
CA ALA A 13 15.25 -8.22 1.86
C ALA A 13 16.68 -8.21 1.31
N GLY A 14 16.85 -7.89 0.03
CA GLY A 14 18.16 -7.89 -0.64
C GLY A 14 18.92 -6.57 -0.53
N GLY A 15 18.26 -5.49 -0.10
CA GLY A 15 18.87 -4.16 0.00
C GLY A 15 19.26 -3.77 1.42
N PRO A 16 20.13 -2.75 1.58
CA PRO A 16 20.33 -2.14 2.88
C PRO A 16 19.05 -1.38 3.29
N ALA A 17 18.68 -1.48 4.55
CA ALA A 17 17.59 -0.73 5.15
C ALA A 17 18.07 -0.02 6.42
N ASP A 18 17.44 1.11 6.68
CA ASP A 18 17.57 1.79 7.97
C ASP A 18 16.56 1.19 8.98
N CYS A 19 16.58 1.73 10.20
CA CYS A 19 15.69 1.30 11.27
C CYS A 19 14.30 1.96 11.22
N THR A 20 13.92 2.58 10.10
CA THR A 20 12.67 3.32 9.96
C THR A 20 11.67 2.61 9.04
N ALA A 21 10.42 2.99 9.16
CA ALA A 21 9.40 2.71 8.19
C ALA A 21 8.54 3.94 7.95
N VAL A 22 8.36 4.27 6.69
CA VAL A 22 7.36 5.25 6.28
C VAL A 22 6.04 4.53 6.05
N ASP A 23 5.00 4.98 6.74
CA ASP A 23 3.67 4.38 6.63
C ASP A 23 2.92 4.91 5.38
N VAL A 24 1.95 4.13 4.90
CA VAL A 24 1.01 4.53 3.83
C VAL A 24 -0.03 5.55 4.27
N ARG A 25 0.09 6.13 5.47
CA ARG A 25 -0.82 7.19 5.92
C ARG A 25 -0.47 8.51 5.26
N ALA A 26 -1.48 9.22 4.77
CA ALA A 26 -1.26 10.55 4.14
C ALA A 26 -0.50 11.52 5.05
N GLY A 27 -0.74 11.48 6.38
CA GLY A 27 -0.07 12.33 7.35
C GLY A 27 1.42 12.03 7.56
N SER A 28 1.92 10.89 7.08
CA SER A 28 3.35 10.55 7.13
C SER A 28 4.15 11.23 6.02
N TRP A 29 3.49 11.76 5.00
CA TRP A 29 4.13 12.39 3.83
C TRP A 29 3.88 13.90 3.90
N GLN A 30 4.90 14.65 4.30
CA GLN A 30 4.84 16.10 4.42
C GLN A 30 5.66 16.76 3.30
N PRO A 31 5.37 18.02 2.95
CA PRO A 31 6.13 18.72 1.90
C PRO A 31 7.62 18.78 2.15
N ASP A 32 8.03 18.85 3.41
CA ASP A 32 9.43 19.02 3.80
C ASP A 32 10.13 17.70 4.18
N GLY A 33 9.39 16.59 4.29
CA GLY A 33 9.98 15.33 4.74
C GLY A 33 8.96 14.20 4.97
N VAL A 34 9.40 13.14 5.61
CA VAL A 34 8.55 12.00 5.97
C VAL A 34 8.56 11.76 7.47
N VAL A 35 7.37 11.57 8.04
CA VAL A 35 7.22 11.14 9.42
C VAL A 35 7.46 9.63 9.48
N VAL A 36 8.41 9.23 10.30
CA VAL A 36 8.83 7.84 10.40
C VAL A 36 8.26 7.15 11.63
N ASP A 37 7.99 5.88 11.48
CA ASP A 37 7.88 4.92 12.59
C ASP A 37 9.22 4.21 12.78
N VAL A 38 9.48 3.73 13.98
CA VAL A 38 10.73 3.07 14.35
C VAL A 38 10.45 1.60 14.57
N ILE A 39 11.30 0.76 14.03
CA ILE A 39 10.99 -0.65 13.91
C ILE A 39 11.90 -1.53 14.78
N ASP A 40 13.17 -1.15 14.91
CA ASP A 40 14.18 -1.87 15.67
C ASP A 40 14.89 -0.92 16.67
N GLU A 41 15.94 -1.38 17.31
CA GLU A 41 16.83 -0.51 18.07
C GLU A 41 17.40 0.59 17.18
N CYS A 42 16.87 1.78 17.34
CA CYS A 42 17.10 2.94 16.50
C CYS A 42 17.32 4.17 17.35
N PRO A 43 18.27 5.03 16.99
CA PRO A 43 18.44 6.32 17.68
C PRO A 43 17.30 7.31 17.38
N MET A 44 16.51 7.09 16.33
CA MET A 44 15.30 7.87 16.01
C MET A 44 14.13 7.46 16.90
N ARG A 45 13.07 8.26 16.89
CA ARG A 45 11.83 8.01 17.63
C ARG A 45 10.63 7.99 16.70
N PRO A 46 9.59 7.22 17.02
CA PRO A 46 8.33 7.30 16.30
C PRO A 46 7.81 8.74 16.29
N GLY A 47 7.42 9.22 15.10
CA GLY A 47 6.95 10.58 14.90
C GLY A 47 8.04 11.62 14.57
N ASP A 48 9.31 11.25 14.49
CA ASP A 48 10.34 12.12 13.96
C ASP A 48 10.07 12.41 12.48
N LEU A 49 10.21 13.68 12.09
CA LEU A 49 10.13 14.09 10.69
C LEU A 49 11.54 14.10 10.09
N VAL A 50 11.82 13.17 9.21
CA VAL A 50 13.08 13.13 8.46
C VAL A 50 12.99 14.09 7.29
N THR A 51 13.93 15.02 7.20
CA THR A 51 14.00 16.04 6.14
C THR A 51 15.15 15.82 5.17
N GLU A 52 16.28 15.28 5.69
CA GLU A 52 17.48 15.05 4.89
C GLU A 52 18.17 13.73 5.27
N VAL A 53 18.90 13.17 4.30
CA VAL A 53 19.81 12.04 4.49
C VAL A 53 21.15 12.38 3.85
N ASP A 54 22.23 12.37 4.62
CA ASP A 54 23.59 12.79 4.19
C ASP A 54 23.60 14.20 3.55
N GLY A 55 22.88 15.16 4.17
CA GLY A 55 22.75 16.53 3.66
C GLY A 55 21.95 16.66 2.36
N ARG A 56 21.25 15.61 1.95
CA ARG A 56 20.38 15.60 0.77
C ARG A 56 18.92 15.69 1.20
N PRO A 57 18.22 16.76 0.86
CA PRO A 57 16.84 16.91 1.20
C PRO A 57 15.98 15.84 0.49
N LEU A 58 15.03 15.27 1.22
CA LEU A 58 14.10 14.28 0.68
C LEU A 58 13.21 14.85 -0.43
N THR A 59 13.09 16.19 -0.50
CA THR A 59 12.35 16.88 -1.57
C THR A 59 13.02 16.78 -2.94
N THR A 60 14.32 16.60 -2.98
CA THR A 60 15.12 16.51 -4.22
C THR A 60 15.53 15.08 -4.51
N VAL A 61 14.66 14.11 -4.32
CA VAL A 61 14.98 12.67 -4.43
C VAL A 61 15.87 12.38 -5.62
N PRO A 62 17.17 12.16 -5.42
CA PRO A 62 18.07 11.72 -6.47
C PRO A 62 17.83 10.24 -6.71
N LEU A 63 17.62 9.92 -7.93
CA LEU A 63 17.34 8.59 -8.39
C LEU A 63 18.66 7.80 -8.49
N GLY A 64 18.73 6.69 -7.77
CA GLY A 64 19.77 5.68 -8.03
C GLY A 64 20.96 5.65 -7.08
N GLU A 65 20.81 6.13 -5.85
CA GLU A 65 21.85 5.94 -4.83
C GLU A 65 22.00 4.47 -4.44
N THR A 66 23.23 4.02 -4.36
CA THR A 66 23.57 2.67 -3.91
C THR A 66 24.33 2.75 -2.58
N TRP A 67 23.63 2.48 -1.51
CA TRP A 67 24.26 2.31 -0.19
C TRP A 67 24.57 0.85 0.10
N VAL A 68 25.47 0.63 1.06
CA VAL A 68 25.91 -0.71 1.45
C VAL A 68 25.52 -0.99 2.90
N VAL A 69 25.27 -2.25 3.20
CA VAL A 69 25.05 -2.69 4.58
C VAL A 69 26.29 -2.37 5.43
N GLY A 70 26.08 -1.78 6.60
CA GLY A 70 27.15 -1.32 7.51
C GLY A 70 27.56 0.14 7.31
N GLU A 71 27.11 0.81 6.27
CA GLU A 71 27.30 2.23 6.08
C GLU A 71 26.50 3.05 7.10
N THR A 72 27.07 4.14 7.59
CA THR A 72 26.40 5.04 8.54
C THR A 72 26.09 6.33 7.84
N LEU A 73 24.82 6.69 7.77
CA LEU A 73 24.30 7.89 7.15
C LEU A 73 23.86 8.89 8.23
N GLU A 74 23.98 10.17 7.94
CA GLU A 74 23.53 11.24 8.82
C GLU A 74 22.09 11.65 8.42
N TYR A 75 21.15 11.48 9.35
CA TYR A 75 19.76 11.86 9.17
C TYR A 75 19.49 13.18 9.85
N THR A 76 19.03 14.18 9.11
CA THR A 76 18.48 15.39 9.69
C THR A 76 17.01 15.16 9.99
N VAL A 77 16.66 15.28 11.28
CA VAL A 77 15.29 15.04 11.75
C VAL A 77 14.77 16.22 12.53
N VAL A 78 13.50 16.54 12.38
CA VAL A 78 12.79 17.53 13.17
C VAL A 78 11.98 16.79 14.24
N ARG A 79 12.31 17.04 15.51
CA ARG A 79 11.64 16.49 16.69
C ARG A 79 11.03 17.63 17.50
N GLY A 80 9.71 17.83 17.36
CA GLY A 80 9.07 19.06 17.85
C GLY A 80 9.62 20.28 17.13
N ASP A 81 10.18 21.23 17.88
CA ASP A 81 10.77 22.47 17.32
C ASP A 81 12.30 22.40 17.18
N ARG A 82 12.89 21.22 17.26
CA ARG A 82 14.34 21.06 17.23
C ARG A 82 14.77 20.21 16.05
N GLU A 83 15.74 20.72 15.33
CA GLU A 83 16.47 19.99 14.32
C GLU A 83 17.63 19.23 14.96
N LEU A 84 17.78 17.96 14.62
CA LEU A 84 18.78 17.05 15.17
C LEU A 84 19.42 16.26 14.02
N THR A 85 20.73 16.09 14.08
CA THR A 85 21.43 15.17 13.19
C THR A 85 21.68 13.86 13.94
N ILE A 86 21.21 12.75 13.37
CA ILE A 86 21.24 11.43 14.00
C ILE A 86 21.97 10.46 13.06
N PRO A 87 23.08 9.86 13.49
CA PRO A 87 23.75 8.82 12.71
C PRO A 87 22.95 7.51 12.76
N VAL A 88 22.67 6.94 11.60
CA VAL A 88 21.95 5.68 11.42
C VAL A 88 22.79 4.72 10.61
N THR A 89 23.10 3.56 11.16
CA THR A 89 23.85 2.52 10.45
C THR A 89 22.88 1.60 9.71
N LEU A 90 23.08 1.47 8.40
CA LEU A 90 22.28 0.60 7.55
C LEU A 90 22.54 -0.88 7.88
N ARG A 91 21.45 -1.65 7.95
CA ARG A 91 21.49 -3.08 8.27
C ARG A 91 20.79 -3.88 7.19
N GLN A 92 21.09 -5.16 7.13
CA GLN A 92 20.26 -6.07 6.35
C GLN A 92 18.94 -6.29 7.10
N PRO A 93 17.79 -6.06 6.46
CA PRO A 93 16.52 -6.16 7.14
C PRO A 93 16.16 -7.62 7.44
N ASP A 94 15.60 -7.87 8.62
CA ASP A 94 15.06 -9.18 8.99
C ASP A 94 13.56 -9.24 8.70
N VAL A 95 13.21 -9.90 7.58
CA VAL A 95 11.80 -10.10 7.15
C VAL A 95 11.02 -10.88 8.22
N ALA A 96 11.64 -11.86 8.88
CA ALA A 96 10.93 -12.71 9.82
C ALA A 96 10.54 -11.93 11.08
N SER A 97 11.44 -11.14 11.65
CA SER A 97 11.15 -10.28 12.79
C SER A 97 10.04 -9.27 12.51
N ARG A 98 9.98 -8.76 11.29
CA ARG A 98 8.95 -7.81 10.83
C ARG A 98 7.58 -8.43 10.69
N LEU A 99 7.51 -9.61 10.11
CA LEU A 99 6.24 -10.28 9.84
C LEU A 99 5.69 -11.05 11.04
N ALA A 100 6.56 -11.47 11.99
CA ALA A 100 6.15 -12.23 13.16
C ALA A 100 5.06 -11.56 14.02
N PRO A 101 5.10 -10.25 14.33
CA PRO A 101 4.03 -9.60 15.10
C PRO A 101 2.67 -9.59 14.40
N ALA A 102 2.69 -9.63 13.07
CA ALA A 102 1.50 -9.58 12.22
C ALA A 102 0.99 -10.95 11.77
N TRP A 103 1.37 -12.03 12.47
CA TRP A 103 1.03 -13.42 12.09
C TRP A 103 -0.49 -13.63 11.87
N SER A 104 -1.33 -12.97 12.66
CA SER A 104 -2.79 -13.09 12.53
C SER A 104 -3.30 -12.48 11.22
N THR A 105 -2.75 -11.33 10.81
CA THR A 105 -3.05 -10.70 9.52
C THR A 105 -2.57 -11.57 8.36
N LEU A 106 -1.37 -12.12 8.47
CA LEU A 106 -0.84 -13.05 7.47
C LEU A 106 -1.69 -14.31 7.35
N LEU A 107 -2.08 -14.90 8.48
CA LEU A 107 -2.96 -16.07 8.48
C LEU A 107 -4.31 -15.77 7.81
N PHE A 108 -4.91 -14.62 8.13
CA PHE A 108 -6.17 -14.19 7.51
C PHE A 108 -6.01 -14.04 5.99
N VAL A 109 -4.99 -13.32 5.55
CA VAL A 109 -4.76 -13.06 4.12
C VAL A 109 -4.44 -14.34 3.34
N VAL A 110 -3.60 -15.22 3.90
CA VAL A 110 -3.30 -16.53 3.29
C VAL A 110 -4.55 -17.40 3.23
N SER A 111 -5.34 -17.45 4.30
CA SER A 111 -6.60 -18.21 4.32
C SER A 111 -7.59 -17.69 3.28
N LEU A 112 -7.72 -16.38 3.14
CA LEU A 112 -8.56 -15.76 2.12
C LEU A 112 -8.06 -16.09 0.70
N LEU A 113 -6.75 -16.04 0.46
CA LEU A 113 -6.14 -16.39 -0.82
C LEU A 113 -6.40 -17.85 -1.18
N VAL A 114 -6.17 -18.78 -0.24
CA VAL A 114 -6.40 -20.21 -0.44
C VAL A 114 -7.88 -20.49 -0.71
N LEU A 115 -8.78 -19.89 0.11
CA LEU A 115 -10.21 -20.06 -0.06
C LEU A 115 -10.68 -19.53 -1.42
N SER A 116 -10.25 -18.33 -1.78
CA SER A 116 -10.63 -17.71 -3.07
C SER A 116 -10.11 -18.52 -4.26
N GLY A 117 -8.90 -19.03 -4.18
CA GLY A 117 -8.30 -19.92 -5.18
C GLY A 117 -9.06 -21.23 -5.31
N TYR A 118 -9.39 -21.86 -4.18
CA TYR A 118 -10.17 -23.11 -4.16
C TYR A 118 -11.56 -22.92 -4.78
N VAL A 119 -12.28 -21.85 -4.39
CA VAL A 119 -13.62 -21.55 -4.91
C VAL A 119 -13.57 -21.26 -6.41
N ALA A 120 -12.60 -20.47 -6.87
CA ALA A 120 -12.42 -20.16 -8.29
C ALA A 120 -12.10 -21.40 -9.12
N TRP A 121 -11.32 -22.33 -8.56
CA TRP A 121 -11.01 -23.62 -9.22
C TRP A 121 -12.26 -24.53 -9.31
N ARG A 122 -13.05 -24.60 -8.24
CA ARG A 122 -14.24 -25.51 -8.18
C ARG A 122 -15.43 -24.98 -8.94
N LYS A 123 -15.62 -23.67 -8.96
CA LYS A 123 -16.77 -23.00 -9.59
C LYS A 123 -16.31 -21.76 -10.34
N PRO A 124 -15.66 -21.92 -11.50
CA PRO A 124 -15.20 -20.77 -12.26
C PRO A 124 -16.38 -19.92 -12.73
N GLY A 125 -16.26 -18.60 -12.55
CA GLY A 125 -17.29 -17.66 -12.94
C GLY A 125 -16.95 -16.22 -12.53
N PRO A 126 -17.74 -15.22 -12.96
CA PRO A 126 -17.45 -13.84 -12.67
C PRO A 126 -17.35 -13.52 -11.16
N PRO A 127 -18.23 -14.01 -10.27
CA PRO A 127 -18.12 -13.70 -8.84
C PRO A 127 -16.89 -14.38 -8.22
N THR A 128 -16.55 -15.60 -8.61
CA THR A 128 -15.39 -16.31 -8.06
C THR A 128 -14.07 -15.74 -8.58
N ASN A 129 -14.04 -15.20 -9.81
CA ASN A 129 -12.90 -14.45 -10.31
C ASN A 129 -12.70 -13.14 -9.55
N ALA A 130 -13.79 -12.44 -9.21
CA ALA A 130 -13.72 -11.26 -8.36
C ALA A 130 -13.17 -11.59 -6.97
N LEU A 131 -13.62 -12.70 -6.37
CA LEU A 131 -13.10 -13.17 -5.09
C LEU A 131 -11.60 -13.53 -5.16
N LEU A 132 -11.14 -14.13 -6.27
CA LEU A 132 -9.74 -14.45 -6.49
C LEU A 132 -8.88 -13.18 -6.62
N ILE A 133 -9.37 -12.16 -7.35
CA ILE A 133 -8.69 -10.86 -7.46
C ILE A 133 -8.61 -10.19 -6.10
N LEU A 134 -9.69 -10.22 -5.32
CA LEU A 134 -9.70 -9.71 -3.94
C LEU A 134 -8.63 -10.41 -3.08
N GLY A 135 -8.65 -11.74 -3.01
CA GLY A 135 -7.71 -12.49 -2.19
C GLY A 135 -6.26 -12.30 -2.60
N SER A 136 -5.97 -12.34 -3.91
CA SER A 136 -4.61 -12.13 -4.43
C SER A 136 -4.15 -10.68 -4.29
N GLY A 137 -5.04 -9.71 -4.45
CA GLY A 137 -4.72 -8.30 -4.29
C GLY A 137 -4.44 -7.92 -2.85
N LEU A 138 -5.27 -8.39 -1.90
CA LEU A 138 -5.01 -8.19 -0.48
C LEU A 138 -3.71 -8.89 -0.04
N ALA A 139 -3.44 -10.10 -0.51
CA ALA A 139 -2.19 -10.78 -0.19
C ALA A 139 -0.96 -10.01 -0.70
N ALA A 140 -1.02 -9.49 -1.92
CA ALA A 140 0.09 -8.74 -2.51
C ALA A 140 0.32 -7.37 -1.85
N SER A 141 -0.76 -6.66 -1.45
CA SER A 141 -0.67 -5.33 -0.85
C SER A 141 -0.36 -5.35 0.65
N THR A 142 -0.70 -6.43 1.35
CA THR A 142 -0.42 -6.58 2.78
C THR A 142 1.08 -6.66 3.07
N LEU A 143 1.86 -7.35 2.23
CA LEU A 143 3.30 -7.51 2.42
C LEU A 143 4.04 -6.17 2.52
N PRO A 144 3.95 -5.25 1.54
CA PRO A 144 4.61 -3.95 1.64
C PRO A 144 4.06 -3.09 2.79
N THR A 145 2.77 -3.21 3.12
CA THR A 145 2.20 -2.50 4.27
C THR A 145 2.79 -2.95 5.60
N LEU A 146 3.05 -4.25 5.77
CA LEU A 146 3.64 -4.79 6.99
C LEU A 146 5.15 -4.56 7.08
N LEU A 147 5.85 -4.62 5.95
CA LEU A 147 7.30 -4.37 5.92
C LEU A 147 7.63 -2.88 6.04
N GLY A 148 6.75 -2.02 5.55
CA GLY A 148 6.99 -0.58 5.43
C GLY A 148 7.98 -0.25 4.31
N LEU A 149 8.16 1.04 4.06
CA LEU A 149 9.20 1.55 3.18
C LEU A 149 10.25 2.24 4.05
N PRO A 150 11.52 1.73 4.13
CA PRO A 150 12.58 2.43 4.82
C PRO A 150 12.86 3.78 4.14
N VAL A 151 13.35 4.77 4.88
CA VAL A 151 13.64 6.10 4.29
C VAL A 151 14.66 6.00 3.16
N VAL A 152 15.67 5.14 3.30
CA VAL A 152 16.62 4.87 2.20
C VAL A 152 15.96 4.27 0.95
N GLY A 153 14.83 3.60 1.10
CA GLY A 153 14.05 3.06 -0.01
C GLY A 153 13.39 4.14 -0.87
N LEU A 154 13.21 5.36 -0.35
CA LEU A 154 12.73 6.51 -1.13
C LEU A 154 13.69 6.89 -2.24
N PHE A 155 15.00 6.72 -2.02
CA PHE A 155 16.03 7.00 -2.98
C PHE A 155 16.25 5.89 -4.02
N LYS A 156 15.52 4.77 -3.89
CA LYS A 156 15.55 3.64 -4.83
C LYS A 156 14.24 3.60 -5.62
N PRO A 157 14.20 4.06 -6.86
CA PRO A 157 12.97 4.17 -7.65
C PRO A 157 12.18 2.86 -7.72
N SER A 158 12.87 1.72 -7.89
CA SER A 158 12.22 0.41 -7.98
C SER A 158 11.46 0.03 -6.71
N GLU A 159 12.02 0.30 -5.52
CA GLU A 159 11.37 0.01 -4.24
C GLU A 159 10.21 0.97 -4.00
N HIS A 160 10.43 2.27 -4.22
CA HIS A 160 9.42 3.31 -4.02
C HIS A 160 8.19 3.10 -4.93
N TRP A 161 8.40 2.94 -6.24
CA TRP A 161 7.30 2.75 -7.19
C TRP A 161 6.57 1.43 -6.98
N LEU A 162 7.29 0.35 -6.67
CA LEU A 162 6.67 -0.94 -6.40
C LEU A 162 5.84 -0.89 -5.11
N TYR A 163 6.34 -0.20 -4.08
CA TYR A 163 5.59 0.06 -2.85
C TYR A 163 4.28 0.79 -3.12
N LEU A 164 4.31 1.90 -3.87
CA LEU A 164 3.12 2.65 -4.25
C LEU A 164 2.16 1.83 -5.13
N LEU A 165 2.68 1.09 -6.11
CA LEU A 165 1.87 0.22 -6.95
C LEU A 165 1.08 -0.79 -6.11
N LEU A 166 1.73 -1.43 -5.15
CA LEU A 166 1.11 -2.47 -4.32
C LEU A 166 0.14 -1.88 -3.30
N THR A 167 0.55 -0.83 -2.60
CA THR A 167 -0.25 -0.22 -1.54
C THR A 167 -1.40 0.64 -2.05
N GLN A 168 -1.33 1.13 -3.28
CA GLN A 168 -2.39 1.95 -3.89
C GLN A 168 -3.14 1.18 -4.99
N ALA A 169 -2.55 0.99 -6.15
CA ALA A 169 -3.28 0.45 -7.31
C ALA A 169 -3.77 -0.98 -7.11
N VAL A 170 -2.94 -1.87 -6.55
CA VAL A 170 -3.33 -3.27 -6.29
C VAL A 170 -4.36 -3.34 -5.17
N TYR A 171 -4.20 -2.57 -4.11
CA TYR A 171 -5.14 -2.53 -2.98
C TYR A 171 -6.50 -1.97 -3.38
N ILE A 172 -6.54 -0.86 -4.15
CA ILE A 172 -7.79 -0.30 -4.69
C ILE A 172 -8.48 -1.30 -5.62
N THR A 173 -7.71 -2.01 -6.46
CA THR A 173 -8.26 -3.06 -7.33
C THR A 173 -8.86 -4.21 -6.54
N ALA A 174 -8.26 -4.60 -5.42
CA ALA A 174 -8.81 -5.62 -4.53
C ALA A 174 -10.17 -5.19 -3.95
N TRP A 175 -10.33 -3.94 -3.52
CA TRP A 175 -11.60 -3.41 -3.04
C TRP A 175 -12.65 -3.27 -4.15
N ALA A 176 -12.26 -2.90 -5.37
CA ALA A 176 -13.15 -2.90 -6.54
C ALA A 176 -13.64 -4.32 -6.86
N ALA A 177 -12.78 -5.32 -6.68
CA ALA A 177 -13.16 -6.73 -6.81
C ALA A 177 -14.14 -7.17 -5.70
N CYS A 178 -13.95 -6.72 -4.46
CA CYS A 178 -14.87 -6.94 -3.35
C CYS A 178 -16.26 -6.37 -3.68
N LEU A 179 -16.34 -5.14 -4.18
CA LEU A 179 -17.58 -4.52 -4.63
C LEU A 179 -18.23 -5.33 -5.77
N THR A 180 -17.43 -5.77 -6.74
CA THR A 180 -17.93 -6.60 -7.85
C THR A 180 -18.49 -7.93 -7.34
N PHE A 181 -17.80 -8.57 -6.39
CA PHE A 181 -18.30 -9.79 -5.74
C PHE A 181 -19.63 -9.55 -5.05
N ALA A 182 -19.76 -8.48 -4.25
CA ALA A 182 -20.99 -8.12 -3.55
C ALA A 182 -22.16 -7.86 -4.50
N LEU A 183 -21.92 -7.29 -5.68
CA LEU A 183 -22.93 -7.04 -6.71
C LEU A 183 -23.36 -8.31 -7.45
N LEU A 184 -22.55 -9.35 -7.48
CA LEU A 184 -22.80 -10.57 -8.25
C LEU A 184 -23.24 -11.76 -7.37
N PHE A 185 -23.09 -11.70 -6.05
CA PHE A 185 -23.36 -12.81 -5.16
C PHE A 185 -24.34 -12.40 -4.04
N PRO A 186 -25.30 -13.26 -3.63
CA PRO A 186 -25.63 -14.60 -4.18
C PRO A 186 -26.43 -14.55 -5.48
N GLN A 187 -27.12 -13.45 -5.75
CA GLN A 187 -27.87 -13.20 -6.97
C GLN A 187 -27.50 -11.83 -7.54
N PRO A 188 -27.26 -11.75 -8.85
CA PRO A 188 -26.87 -10.48 -9.45
C PRO A 188 -27.99 -9.44 -9.27
N LEU A 189 -27.63 -8.26 -8.74
CA LEU A 189 -28.53 -7.11 -8.57
C LEU A 189 -29.01 -6.49 -9.89
N GLY A 190 -28.56 -7.04 -11.02
CA GLY A 190 -28.91 -6.62 -12.37
C GLY A 190 -27.96 -7.19 -13.40
N PRO A 191 -28.22 -6.98 -14.70
CA PRO A 191 -27.36 -7.47 -15.77
C PRO A 191 -26.07 -6.65 -15.85
N LEU A 192 -25.09 -6.95 -14.98
CA LEU A 192 -23.74 -6.41 -15.14
C LEU A 192 -23.08 -7.03 -16.37
N ASN A 193 -23.12 -6.31 -17.48
CA ASN A 193 -22.47 -6.74 -18.70
C ASN A 193 -20.92 -6.70 -18.54
N ARG A 194 -20.19 -7.31 -19.49
CA ARG A 194 -18.72 -7.37 -19.46
C ARG A 194 -18.05 -5.99 -19.37
N TRP A 195 -18.67 -4.97 -19.97
CA TRP A 195 -18.13 -3.61 -20.00
C TRP A 195 -18.33 -2.88 -18.66
N ALA A 196 -19.48 -3.07 -18.00
CA ALA A 196 -19.74 -2.52 -16.68
C ALA A 196 -18.77 -3.13 -15.64
N ARG A 197 -18.47 -4.42 -15.73
CA ARG A 197 -17.46 -5.07 -14.87
C ARG A 197 -16.06 -4.55 -15.16
N ALA A 198 -15.68 -4.43 -16.43
CA ALA A 198 -14.39 -3.85 -16.80
C ALA A 198 -14.25 -2.41 -16.28
N ALA A 199 -15.32 -1.60 -16.36
CA ALA A 199 -15.33 -0.24 -15.84
C ALA A 199 -15.17 -0.21 -14.30
N LEU A 200 -15.80 -1.12 -13.56
CA LEU A 200 -15.64 -1.25 -12.10
C LEU A 200 -14.17 -1.51 -11.70
N TYR A 201 -13.47 -2.36 -12.45
CA TYR A 201 -12.05 -2.62 -12.19
C TYR A 201 -11.14 -1.50 -12.70
N ALA A 202 -11.50 -0.88 -13.81
CA ALA A 202 -10.69 0.17 -14.40
C ALA A 202 -10.86 1.52 -13.67
N ALA A 203 -12.08 1.84 -13.19
CA ALA A 203 -12.37 3.13 -12.59
C ALA A 203 -11.45 3.50 -11.42
N PRO A 204 -11.23 2.64 -10.39
CA PRO A 204 -10.30 2.96 -9.31
C PRO A 204 -8.89 3.21 -9.79
N VAL A 205 -8.42 2.43 -10.76
CA VAL A 205 -7.07 2.58 -11.34
C VAL A 205 -6.95 3.88 -12.12
N TRP A 206 -7.96 4.22 -12.94
CA TRP A 206 -7.99 5.47 -13.69
C TRP A 206 -8.11 6.71 -12.81
N ILE A 207 -8.91 6.63 -11.74
CA ILE A 207 -9.01 7.71 -10.75
C ILE A 207 -7.64 7.93 -10.08
N THR A 208 -6.99 6.84 -9.65
CA THR A 208 -5.66 6.92 -9.03
C THR A 208 -4.61 7.43 -10.01
N ALA A 209 -4.61 6.95 -11.26
CA ALA A 209 -3.71 7.42 -12.31
C ALA A 209 -3.95 8.89 -12.68
N GLY A 210 -5.20 9.31 -12.79
CA GLY A 210 -5.56 10.70 -13.03
C GLY A 210 -5.15 11.63 -11.91
N TRP A 211 -5.35 11.20 -10.67
CA TRP A 211 -4.89 11.91 -9.49
C TRP A 211 -3.36 12.03 -9.45
N ALA A 212 -2.65 10.92 -9.72
CA ALA A 212 -1.20 10.91 -9.82
C ALA A 212 -0.66 11.86 -10.90
N ALA A 213 -1.30 11.87 -12.08
CA ALA A 213 -0.93 12.79 -13.14
C ALA A 213 -1.17 14.26 -12.75
N ALA A 214 -2.31 14.56 -12.11
CA ALA A 214 -2.61 15.90 -11.63
C ALA A 214 -1.60 16.36 -10.55
N ALA A 215 -1.26 15.48 -9.61
CA ALA A 215 -0.25 15.76 -8.60
C ALA A 215 1.13 16.02 -9.22
N ALA A 216 1.56 15.21 -10.19
CA ALA A 216 2.82 15.37 -10.88
C ALA A 216 2.92 16.67 -11.71
N THR A 217 1.79 17.24 -12.13
CA THR A 217 1.76 18.52 -12.85
C THR A 217 1.66 19.73 -11.92
N SER A 218 1.26 19.54 -10.68
CA SER A 218 1.03 20.61 -9.72
C SER A 218 2.17 20.80 -8.71
N SER A 219 3.06 19.83 -8.57
CA SER A 219 4.15 19.85 -7.60
C SER A 219 5.43 19.26 -8.17
N ASP A 220 6.53 19.99 -8.01
CA ASP A 220 7.88 19.51 -8.32
C ASP A 220 8.45 18.62 -7.18
N ASN A 221 7.69 18.48 -6.08
CA ASN A 221 8.10 17.75 -4.89
C ASN A 221 7.49 16.33 -4.88
N LEU A 222 8.35 15.32 -4.98
CA LEU A 222 7.95 13.90 -4.98
C LEU A 222 7.18 13.49 -3.71
N LEU A 223 7.54 14.04 -2.54
CA LEU A 223 6.89 13.71 -1.28
C LEU A 223 5.46 14.23 -1.24
N GLU A 224 5.25 15.48 -1.62
CA GLU A 224 3.93 16.09 -1.71
C GLU A 224 3.05 15.33 -2.71
N TRP A 225 3.61 14.97 -3.87
CA TRP A 225 2.94 14.16 -4.88
C TRP A 225 2.54 12.77 -4.31
N THR A 226 3.45 12.10 -3.60
CA THR A 226 3.19 10.81 -2.96
C THR A 226 2.10 10.93 -1.89
N GLY A 227 2.16 11.96 -1.05
CA GLY A 227 1.14 12.25 -0.03
C GLY A 227 -0.23 12.47 -0.64
N MET A 228 -0.33 13.26 -1.72
CA MET A 228 -1.58 13.47 -2.45
C MET A 228 -2.13 12.19 -3.09
N LEU A 229 -1.27 11.35 -3.66
CA LEU A 229 -1.65 10.05 -4.20
C LEU A 229 -2.24 9.13 -3.13
N ILE A 230 -1.60 9.04 -1.99
CA ILE A 230 -2.05 8.23 -0.85
C ILE A 230 -3.38 8.76 -0.30
N ALA A 231 -3.52 10.07 -0.14
CA ALA A 231 -4.77 10.68 0.32
C ALA A 231 -5.93 10.40 -0.64
N GLY A 232 -5.71 10.57 -1.94
CA GLY A 232 -6.70 10.26 -2.99
C GLY A 232 -7.08 8.78 -3.01
N GLY A 233 -6.10 7.89 -2.88
CA GLY A 233 -6.33 6.45 -2.76
C GLY A 233 -7.18 6.08 -1.55
N ALA A 234 -6.91 6.68 -0.39
CA ALA A 234 -7.70 6.48 0.82
C ALA A 234 -9.18 6.89 0.64
N VAL A 235 -9.44 8.02 -0.02
CA VAL A 235 -10.81 8.45 -0.33
C VAL A 235 -11.53 7.43 -1.23
N VAL A 236 -10.86 6.93 -2.29
CA VAL A 236 -11.44 5.91 -3.18
C VAL A 236 -11.78 4.63 -2.40
N ILE A 237 -10.91 4.20 -1.51
CA ILE A 237 -11.12 3.01 -0.67
C ILE A 237 -12.33 3.22 0.25
N ILE A 238 -12.42 4.34 0.96
CA ILE A 238 -13.53 4.64 1.87
C ILE A 238 -14.85 4.65 1.11
N VAL A 239 -14.92 5.34 -0.04
CA VAL A 239 -16.14 5.38 -0.87
C VAL A 239 -16.53 3.97 -1.33
N THR A 240 -15.56 3.14 -1.73
CA THR A 240 -15.82 1.76 -2.15
C THR A 240 -16.34 0.91 -0.98
N GLN A 241 -15.76 1.04 0.20
CA GLN A 241 -16.22 0.33 1.41
C GLN A 241 -17.63 0.74 1.81
N LEU A 242 -17.94 2.05 1.80
CA LEU A 242 -19.30 2.55 2.06
C LEU A 242 -20.31 1.98 1.05
N ALA A 243 -19.96 1.95 -0.23
CA ALA A 243 -20.80 1.34 -1.26
C ALA A 243 -21.08 -0.15 -0.98
N ILE A 244 -20.07 -0.92 -0.55
CA ILE A 244 -20.22 -2.33 -0.18
C ILE A 244 -21.20 -2.48 0.99
N VAL A 245 -21.05 -1.66 2.03
CA VAL A 245 -21.93 -1.69 3.21
C VAL A 245 -23.39 -1.39 2.82
N VAL A 246 -23.62 -0.35 2.04
CA VAL A 246 -24.95 0.04 1.56
C VAL A 246 -25.59 -1.08 0.73
N ILE A 247 -24.86 -1.65 -0.23
CA ILE A 247 -25.33 -2.75 -1.09
C ILE A 247 -25.66 -3.96 -0.25
N SER A 248 -24.79 -4.34 0.68
CA SER A 248 -25.03 -5.48 1.57
C SER A 248 -26.25 -5.26 2.47
N GLY A 249 -26.44 -4.05 2.98
CA GLY A 249 -27.62 -3.69 3.78
C GLY A 249 -28.93 -3.75 2.99
N VAL A 250 -28.91 -3.26 1.75
CA VAL A 250 -30.08 -3.34 0.85
C VAL A 250 -30.42 -4.80 0.52
N LEU A 251 -29.43 -5.64 0.25
CA LEU A 251 -29.64 -7.07 -0.03
C LEU A 251 -30.27 -7.81 1.15
N LEU A 252 -29.77 -7.54 2.37
CA LEU A 252 -30.34 -8.12 3.60
C LEU A 252 -31.77 -7.65 3.82
N GLY A 253 -32.06 -6.36 3.62
CA GLY A 253 -33.41 -5.80 3.77
C GLY A 253 -34.41 -6.40 2.77
N VAL A 254 -34.02 -6.53 1.50
CA VAL A 254 -34.86 -7.15 0.46
C VAL A 254 -35.04 -8.65 0.72
N GLY A 255 -34.04 -9.34 1.25
CA GLY A 255 -34.15 -10.75 1.64
C GLY A 255 -35.19 -10.98 2.76
N MET A 256 -35.20 -10.10 3.77
CA MET A 256 -36.17 -10.18 4.89
C MET A 256 -37.61 -9.85 4.46
N LEU A 257 -37.83 -9.08 3.41
CA LEU A 257 -39.17 -8.73 2.91
C LEU A 257 -39.76 -9.81 1.99
N ARG A 258 -38.97 -10.78 1.54
CA ARG A 258 -39.39 -11.85 0.64
C ARG A 258 -39.56 -13.21 1.30
N GLY A 259 -39.15 -13.36 2.56
CA GLY A 259 -39.34 -14.55 3.39
C GLY A 259 -40.55 -14.39 4.29
#